data_329c3767a78682d7101f021b799df1a2
#
_entry.id   329c3767a78682d7101f021b799df1a2
#
_cell.length_a   1.000
_cell.length_b   1.000
_cell.length_c   1.000
_cell.angle_alpha   90.00
_cell.angle_beta   90.00
_cell.angle_gamma   90.00
#
_symmetry.space_group_name_H-M   'P 1'
#
loop_
_entity.id
_entity.type
_entity.pdbx_description
1 polymer ?
#
loop_
_entity_poly.entity_id
_entity_poly.type
_entity_poly.pdbx_seq_one_letter_code
_entity_poly.pdbx_strand_id
1 'polypeptide(L)' 'MRVILTGCAGFIGFHLTKKYLDMNFTVIGVDNLNNYYSKKLKKDRLTEIFKHKKNKNFIFCKTSIDNYKSLKKIFIKY' A
#
# COMPACT_ATOMS: atom_id res chain seq x y z
N MET A 1 1.42 -7.69 -13.91
CA MET A 1 2.18 -8.21 -12.75
C MET A 1 1.56 -7.70 -11.46
N ARG A 2 1.56 -8.50 -10.43
CA ARG A 2 1.05 -8.14 -9.11
C ARG A 2 2.20 -7.99 -8.13
N VAL A 3 2.13 -6.95 -7.30
CA VAL A 3 3.16 -6.67 -6.30
C VAL A 3 2.47 -6.47 -4.95
N ILE A 4 2.97 -7.13 -3.92
CA ILE A 4 2.56 -6.85 -2.55
C ILE A 4 3.63 -5.95 -1.95
N LEU A 5 3.20 -4.78 -1.49
CA LEU A 5 4.11 -3.76 -1.01
C LEU A 5 3.76 -3.39 0.42
N THR A 6 4.59 -3.82 1.36
CA THR A 6 4.41 -3.46 2.77
C THR A 6 4.94 -2.05 3.00
N GLY A 7 4.30 -1.33 3.94
CA GLY A 7 4.67 0.04 4.22
C GLY A 7 4.31 1.00 3.10
N CYS A 8 3.22 0.74 2.37
CA CYS A 8 2.85 1.52 1.19
C CYS A 8 2.55 2.98 1.49
N ALA A 9 2.19 3.33 2.71
CA ALA A 9 1.95 4.72 3.12
C ALA A 9 3.19 5.38 3.73
N GLY A 10 4.30 4.66 3.86
CA GLY A 10 5.57 5.23 4.26
C GLY A 10 6.20 6.01 3.11
N PHE A 11 7.29 6.71 3.40
CA PHE A 11 7.90 7.57 2.39
C PHE A 11 8.34 6.80 1.14
N ILE A 12 9.14 5.75 1.34
CA ILE A 12 9.65 4.95 0.22
C ILE A 12 8.52 4.15 -0.43
N GLY A 13 7.66 3.51 0.38
CA GLY A 13 6.56 2.70 -0.12
C GLY A 13 5.56 3.49 -0.95
N PHE A 14 5.29 4.73 -0.54
CA PHE A 14 4.41 5.63 -1.29
C PHE A 14 4.96 5.91 -2.70
N HIS A 15 6.24 6.24 -2.81
CA HIS A 15 6.84 6.52 -4.11
C HIS A 15 6.94 5.26 -4.98
N LEU A 16 7.25 4.11 -4.39
CA LEU A 16 7.28 2.84 -5.11
C LEU A 16 5.88 2.46 -5.62
N THR A 17 4.86 2.67 -4.79
CA THR A 17 3.48 2.39 -5.20
C THR A 17 3.12 3.16 -6.46
N LYS A 18 3.40 4.45 -6.47
CA LYS A 18 3.11 5.29 -7.64
C LYS A 18 3.87 4.82 -8.87
N LYS A 19 5.13 4.47 -8.70
CA LYS A 19 5.95 3.99 -9.81
C LYS A 19 5.40 2.69 -10.40
N TYR A 20 5.04 1.72 -9.55
CA TYR A 20 4.47 0.47 -10.04
C TYR A 20 3.12 0.68 -10.72
N LEU A 21 2.30 1.58 -10.21
CA LEU A 21 1.05 1.92 -10.87
C LEU A 21 1.29 2.54 -12.24
N ASP A 22 2.31 3.39 -12.37
CA ASP A 22 2.70 3.96 -13.66
C ASP A 22 3.11 2.88 -14.66
N MET A 23 3.62 1.77 -14.16
CA MET A 23 4.03 0.62 -14.98
C MET A 23 2.88 -0.36 -15.25
N ASN A 24 1.65 0.01 -14.90
CA ASN A 24 0.46 -0.83 -15.04
C ASN A 24 0.49 -2.11 -14.19
N PHE A 25 1.22 -2.10 -13.10
CA PHE A 25 1.20 -3.21 -12.15
C PHE A 25 -0.04 -3.11 -11.26
N THR A 26 -0.55 -4.26 -10.81
CA THR A 26 -1.51 -4.28 -9.72
C THR A 26 -0.73 -4.27 -8.42
N VAL A 27 -0.99 -3.27 -7.58
CA VAL A 27 -0.28 -3.10 -6.31
C VAL A 27 -1.23 -3.39 -5.15
N ILE A 28 -0.88 -4.38 -4.35
CA ILE A 28 -1.57 -4.67 -3.09
C ILE A 28 -0.74 -4.00 -2.00
N GLY A 29 -1.19 -2.84 -1.56
CA GLY A 29 -0.48 -2.06 -0.55
C GLY A 29 -0.90 -2.47 0.85
N VAL A 30 0.08 -2.69 1.71
CA VAL A 30 -0.15 -3.10 3.10
C VAL A 30 0.47 -2.05 4.01
N ASP A 31 -0.32 -1.53 4.96
CA ASP A 31 0.18 -0.61 5.97
C ASP A 31 -0.79 -0.63 7.15
N ASN A 32 -0.28 -0.51 8.35
CA ASN A 32 -1.12 -0.44 9.54
C ASN A 32 -1.53 1.01 9.87
N LEU A 33 -1.00 1.97 9.14
CA LEU A 33 -1.19 3.40 9.36
C LEU A 33 -0.71 3.86 10.75
N ASN A 34 -0.03 2.97 11.46
CA ASN A 34 0.63 3.34 12.70
C ASN A 34 1.91 4.08 12.32
N ASN A 35 2.25 5.10 13.08
CA ASN A 35 3.49 5.78 12.82
C ASN A 35 3.99 6.52 14.06
N TYR A 36 5.27 6.72 14.06
CA TYR A 36 5.95 7.50 15.09
C TYR A 36 5.93 9.00 14.76
N TYR A 37 5.40 9.38 13.60
CA TYR A 37 5.42 10.75 13.12
C TYR A 37 4.02 11.35 13.07
N SER A 38 3.22 10.95 12.09
CA SER A 38 1.90 11.53 11.87
C SER A 38 1.01 10.59 11.08
N LYS A 39 -0.11 10.18 11.68
CA LYS A 39 -1.13 9.42 10.97
C LYS A 39 -1.68 10.21 9.79
N LYS A 40 -1.78 11.52 9.95
CA LYS A 40 -2.26 12.39 8.89
C LYS A 40 -1.37 12.31 7.66
N LEU A 41 -0.06 12.28 7.84
CA LEU A 41 0.88 12.20 6.72
C LEU A 41 0.67 10.91 5.92
N LYS A 42 0.49 9.79 6.61
CA LYS A 42 0.23 8.51 5.95
C LYS A 42 -1.12 8.51 5.22
N LYS A 43 -2.15 9.09 5.83
CA LYS A 43 -3.46 9.21 5.20
C LYS A 43 -3.40 10.11 3.97
N ASP A 44 -2.64 11.20 4.03
CA ASP A 44 -2.48 12.10 2.90
C ASP A 44 -1.78 11.38 1.74
N ARG A 45 -0.80 10.55 2.03
CA ARG A 45 -0.12 9.76 1.00
C ARG A 45 -1.08 8.75 0.36
N LEU A 46 -1.91 8.08 1.14
CA LEU A 46 -2.92 7.18 0.59
C LEU A 46 -3.91 7.94 -0.29
N THR A 47 -4.33 9.13 0.13
CA THR A 47 -5.23 9.96 -0.67
C THR A 47 -4.60 10.27 -2.02
N GLU A 48 -3.31 10.60 -2.05
CA GLU A 48 -2.59 10.85 -3.30
C GLU A 48 -2.53 9.60 -4.19
N ILE A 49 -2.34 8.42 -3.61
CA ILE A 49 -2.35 7.18 -4.38
C ILE A 49 -3.73 6.97 -5.01
N PHE A 50 -4.81 7.20 -4.25
CA PHE A 50 -6.16 7.03 -4.77
C PHE A 50 -6.54 8.07 -5.82
N LYS A 51 -5.79 9.15 -5.96
CA LYS A 51 -5.94 10.12 -7.04
C LYS A 51 -5.18 9.73 -8.30
N HIS A 52 -4.35 8.69 -8.23
CA HIS A 52 -3.58 8.24 -9.39
C HIS A 52 -4.52 7.75 -10.48
N LYS A 53 -4.20 8.04 -11.74
CA LYS A 53 -5.06 7.63 -12.86
C LYS A 53 -5.17 6.12 -13.02
N LYS A 54 -4.25 5.35 -12.44
CA LYS A 54 -4.28 3.89 -12.41
C LYS A 54 -4.75 3.35 -11.07
N ASN A 55 -5.50 4.14 -10.30
CA ASN A 55 -5.90 3.76 -8.94
C ASN A 55 -6.75 2.49 -8.89
N LYS A 56 -7.38 2.10 -9.98
CA LYS A 56 -8.13 0.83 -10.04
C LYS A 56 -7.23 -0.38 -9.83
N ASN A 57 -5.94 -0.22 -10.08
CA ASN A 57 -4.95 -1.27 -9.88
C ASN A 57 -4.34 -1.28 -8.48
N PHE A 58 -4.82 -0.41 -7.60
CA PHE A 58 -4.34 -0.33 -6.22
C PHE A 58 -5.37 -0.90 -5.27
N ILE A 59 -4.94 -1.86 -4.45
CA ILE A 59 -5.76 -2.48 -3.41
C ILE A 59 -5.07 -2.21 -2.08
N PHE A 60 -5.77 -1.58 -1.15
CA PHE A 60 -5.20 -1.27 0.16
C PHE A 60 -5.69 -2.24 1.22
N CYS A 61 -4.75 -2.80 1.97
CA CYS A 61 -5.02 -3.69 3.09
C CYS A 61 -4.43 -3.09 4.35
N LYS A 62 -5.30 -2.65 5.28
CA LYS A 62 -4.84 -2.10 6.55
C LYS A 62 -4.52 -3.26 7.50
N THR A 63 -3.25 -3.57 7.64
CA THR A 63 -2.80 -4.59 8.57
C THR A 63 -1.33 -4.37 8.92
N SER A 64 -0.90 -4.96 10.02
CA SER A 64 0.49 -4.90 10.47
C SER A 64 1.28 -6.07 9.90
N ILE A 65 2.54 -5.84 9.58
CA ILE A 65 3.44 -6.91 9.16
C ILE A 65 3.67 -7.92 10.30
N ASP A 66 3.37 -7.53 11.55
CA ASP A 66 3.45 -8.43 12.69
C ASP A 66 2.27 -9.40 12.74
N ASN A 67 1.21 -9.12 12.01
CA ASN A 67 0.03 -9.97 12.01
C ASN A 67 0.17 -11.03 10.92
N TYR A 68 0.83 -12.12 11.29
CA TYR A 68 1.12 -13.22 10.38
C TYR A 68 -0.12 -13.77 9.70
N LYS A 69 -1.22 -13.95 10.47
CA LYS A 69 -2.45 -14.53 9.91
C LYS A 69 -3.05 -13.64 8.81
N SER A 70 -3.08 -12.32 9.05
CA SER A 70 -3.60 -11.38 8.06
C SER A 70 -2.72 -11.32 6.82
N LEU A 71 -1.40 -11.30 7.01
CA LEU A 71 -0.48 -11.31 5.88
C LEU A 71 -0.60 -12.57 5.05
N LYS A 72 -0.72 -13.72 5.72
CA LYS A 72 -0.88 -15.00 5.02
C LYS A 72 -2.13 -14.99 4.15
N LYS A 73 -3.25 -14.46 4.66
CA LYS A 73 -4.47 -14.34 3.88
C LYS A 73 -4.29 -13.47 2.64
N ILE A 74 -3.55 -12.37 2.77
CA ILE A 74 -3.26 -11.48 1.65
C ILE A 74 -2.44 -12.20 0.59
N PHE A 75 -1.39 -12.92 0.99
CA PHE A 75 -0.56 -13.65 0.05
C PHE A 75 -1.34 -14.76 -0.67
N ILE A 76 -2.25 -15.42 0.04
CA ILE A 76 -3.07 -16.47 -0.58
C ILE A 76 -4.08 -15.87 -1.54
N LYS A 77 -4.71 -14.75 -1.16
CA LYS A 77 -5.76 -14.13 -1.95
C LYS A 77 -5.21 -13.49 -3.23
N TYR A 78 -4.06 -12.85 -3.15
CA TYR A 78 -3.47 -12.10 -4.24
C TYR A 78 -2.14 -12.70 -4.67
#